data_4cfbd1fc0d699c181766fdd72bb72cb2
#
_entry.id   4cfbd1fc0d699c181766fdd72bb72cb2
#
_cell.length_a   1.000
_cell.length_b   1.000
_cell.length_c   1.000
_cell.angle_alpha   90.00
_cell.angle_beta   90.00
_cell.angle_gamma   90.00
#
_symmetry.space_group_name_H-M   'P 1'
#
loop_
_entity.id
_entity.type
_entity.pdbx_description
1 polymer ?
#
loop_
_entity_poly.entity_id
_entity_poly.type
_entity_poly.pdbx_seq_one_letter_code
_entity_poly.pdbx_strand_id
1 'polypeptide(L)'
;MEATATLKYLKASPQKVRLVADLVRGKKVEEALQILHFTKKSSAKDLEKLLRSAVANAENKETNVDVDDLVVSKIYVNEGPREKRVQPAPMGRAYRIQKRKAHITVHVSDEVKAVNERTGGKGRTRAAKR
;
A
#
# COMPACT_ATOMS: atom_id res chain seq x y z
N MET A 1 -1.56 -1.80 19.28
CA MET A 1 -0.40 -2.51 18.70
C MET A 1 -0.26 -2.14 17.23
N GLU A 2 0.94 -1.98 16.76
CA GLU A 2 1.22 -1.72 15.33
C GLU A 2 2.33 -2.66 14.85
N ALA A 3 2.10 -3.33 13.73
CA ALA A 3 3.08 -4.17 13.06
C ALA A 3 3.34 -3.62 11.65
N THR A 4 4.55 -3.77 11.18
CA THR A 4 5.01 -3.22 9.91
C THR A 4 5.66 -4.31 9.07
N ALA A 5 5.44 -4.27 7.76
CA ALA A 5 6.18 -5.05 6.78
C ALA A 5 6.60 -4.15 5.62
N THR A 6 7.78 -4.38 5.10
CA THR A 6 8.35 -3.61 3.99
C THR A 6 8.80 -4.53 2.87
N LEU A 7 8.40 -4.22 1.66
CA LEU A 7 8.88 -4.85 0.43
C LEU A 7 9.74 -3.83 -0.32
N LYS A 8 11.01 -4.17 -0.53
CA LYS A 8 11.96 -3.33 -1.25
C LYS A 8 12.23 -3.87 -2.65
N TYR A 9 12.53 -2.97 -3.57
CA TYR A 9 12.97 -3.29 -4.93
C TYR A 9 11.92 -4.08 -5.75
N LEU A 10 10.65 -3.77 -5.57
CA LEU A 10 9.62 -4.32 -6.44
C LEU A 10 9.78 -3.75 -7.85
N LYS A 11 9.83 -4.63 -8.85
CA LYS A 11 9.96 -4.26 -10.27
C LYS A 11 8.64 -3.75 -10.84
N ALA A 12 8.19 -2.62 -10.35
CA ALA A 12 6.98 -1.95 -10.82
C ALA A 12 7.11 -0.43 -10.63
N SER A 13 6.40 0.33 -11.44
CA SER A 13 6.33 1.77 -11.26
C SER A 13 5.58 2.12 -9.98
N PRO A 14 6.09 3.01 -9.13
CA PRO A 14 5.38 3.44 -7.91
C PRO A 14 3.97 3.94 -8.17
N GLN A 15 3.77 4.67 -9.25
CA GLN A 15 2.45 5.19 -9.64
C GLN A 15 1.42 4.08 -9.89
N LYS A 16 1.82 3.01 -10.56
CA LYS A 16 0.96 1.85 -10.83
C LYS A 16 0.64 1.06 -9.56
N VAL A 17 1.61 0.94 -8.66
CA VAL A 17 1.43 0.25 -7.38
C VAL A 17 0.53 1.05 -6.44
N ARG A 18 0.61 2.37 -6.46
CA ARG A 18 -0.26 3.24 -5.65
C ARG A 18 -1.74 3.06 -5.96
N LEU A 19 -2.09 2.78 -7.20
CA LEU A 19 -3.48 2.49 -7.57
C LEU A 19 -4.03 1.29 -6.80
N VAL A 20 -3.24 0.24 -6.67
CA VAL A 20 -3.63 -0.96 -5.91
C VAL A 20 -3.59 -0.71 -4.41
N ALA A 21 -2.61 0.03 -3.92
CA ALA A 21 -2.49 0.40 -2.51
C ALA A 21 -3.70 1.21 -2.01
N ASP A 22 -4.21 2.10 -2.84
CA ASP A 22 -5.40 2.91 -2.51
C ASP A 22 -6.67 2.07 -2.30
N LEU A 23 -6.76 0.91 -2.94
CA LEU A 23 -7.90 -0.01 -2.80
C LEU A 23 -7.99 -0.63 -1.41
N VAL A 24 -6.87 -0.81 -0.73
CA VAL A 24 -6.79 -1.54 0.55
C VAL A 24 -6.55 -0.65 1.76
N ARG A 25 -6.26 0.62 1.54
CA ARG A 25 -5.99 1.56 2.62
C ARG A 25 -7.23 1.76 3.51
N GLY A 26 -7.05 1.59 4.82
CA GLY A 26 -8.11 1.79 5.80
C GLY A 26 -9.12 0.65 5.91
N LYS A 27 -8.91 -0.46 5.21
CA LYS A 27 -9.80 -1.62 5.26
C LYS A 27 -9.32 -2.67 6.26
N LYS A 28 -10.22 -3.52 6.72
CA LYS A 28 -9.85 -4.69 7.52
C LYS A 28 -8.94 -5.61 6.71
N VAL A 29 -8.00 -6.26 7.38
CA VAL A 29 -7.02 -7.13 6.71
C VAL A 29 -7.69 -8.24 5.91
N GLU A 30 -8.71 -8.88 6.45
CA GLU A 30 -9.45 -9.93 5.74
C GLU A 30 -10.07 -9.43 4.45
N GLU A 31 -10.77 -8.29 4.50
CA GLU A 31 -11.36 -7.64 3.33
C GLU A 31 -10.28 -7.20 2.32
N ALA A 32 -9.18 -6.65 2.81
CA ALA A 32 -8.05 -6.24 1.98
C ALA A 32 -7.42 -7.42 1.23
N LEU A 33 -7.24 -8.56 1.90
CA LEU A 33 -6.73 -9.78 1.27
C LEU A 33 -7.67 -10.29 0.16
N GLN A 34 -8.98 -10.27 0.39
CA GLN A 34 -9.96 -10.65 -0.61
C GLN A 34 -9.92 -9.72 -1.84
N ILE A 35 -9.85 -8.42 -1.62
CA ILE A 35 -9.75 -7.43 -2.70
C ILE A 35 -8.48 -7.66 -3.52
N LEU A 36 -7.34 -7.85 -2.87
CA LEU A 36 -6.06 -8.09 -3.55
C LEU A 36 -6.05 -9.40 -4.33
N HIS A 37 -6.67 -10.44 -3.79
CA HIS A 37 -6.76 -11.75 -4.45
C HIS A 37 -7.53 -11.67 -5.77
N PHE A 38 -8.61 -10.90 -5.83
CA PHE A 38 -9.45 -10.74 -7.02
C PHE A 38 -9.04 -9.59 -7.94
N THR A 39 -8.07 -8.78 -7.55
CA THR A 39 -7.56 -7.68 -8.39
C THR A 39 -6.65 -8.23 -9.50
N LYS A 40 -6.91 -7.83 -10.73
CA LYS A 40 -6.18 -8.32 -11.91
C LYS A 40 -4.80 -7.64 -12.13
N LYS A 41 -4.43 -6.69 -11.32
CA LYS A 41 -3.12 -6.01 -11.43
C LYS A 41 -1.99 -6.94 -10.97
N SER A 42 -0.87 -6.91 -11.66
CA SER A 42 0.30 -7.75 -11.33
C SER A 42 0.88 -7.47 -9.95
N SER A 43 0.89 -6.21 -9.53
CA SER A 43 1.37 -5.80 -8.21
C SER A 43 0.46 -6.24 -7.05
N ALA A 44 -0.79 -6.60 -7.33
CA ALA A 44 -1.73 -7.06 -6.29
C ALA A 44 -1.25 -8.33 -5.58
N LYS A 45 -0.62 -9.25 -6.31
CA LYS A 45 -0.05 -10.48 -5.72
C LYS A 45 1.08 -10.19 -4.75
N ASP A 46 1.94 -9.25 -5.08
CA ASP A 46 3.06 -8.84 -4.24
C ASP A 46 2.57 -8.12 -2.98
N LEU A 47 1.55 -7.26 -3.12
CA LEU A 47 0.90 -6.61 -1.97
C LEU A 47 0.18 -7.60 -1.06
N GLU A 48 -0.46 -8.61 -1.63
CA GLU A 48 -1.09 -9.69 -0.85
C GLU A 48 -0.06 -10.43 0.04
N LYS A 49 1.07 -10.79 -0.54
CA LYS A 49 2.17 -11.42 0.21
C LYS A 49 2.73 -10.52 1.29
N LEU A 50 2.90 -9.24 0.97
CA LEU A 50 3.38 -8.25 1.94
C LEU A 50 2.40 -8.07 3.10
N LEU A 51 1.11 -8.02 2.82
CA LEU A 51 0.08 -7.91 3.85
C LEU A 51 0.03 -9.15 4.75
N ARG A 52 0.17 -10.35 4.18
CA ARG A 52 0.31 -11.59 4.96
C ARG A 52 1.55 -11.57 5.86
N SER A 53 2.66 -11.05 5.37
CA SER A 53 3.87 -10.86 6.16
C SER A 53 3.65 -9.89 7.33
N ALA A 54 2.93 -8.80 7.10
CA ALA A 54 2.57 -7.85 8.15
C ALA A 54 1.70 -8.48 9.24
N VAL A 55 0.74 -9.32 8.85
CA VAL A 55 -0.11 -10.07 9.79
C VAL A 55 0.72 -11.05 10.61
N ALA A 56 1.63 -11.79 9.99
CA ALA A 56 2.54 -12.70 10.68
C ALA A 56 3.44 -11.95 11.68
N ASN A 57 3.92 -10.78 11.33
CA ASN A 57 4.69 -9.92 12.23
C ASN A 57 3.84 -9.44 13.42
N ALA A 58 2.57 -9.17 13.20
CA ALA A 58 1.64 -8.80 14.26
C ALA A 58 1.42 -9.97 15.26
N GLU A 59 1.20 -11.18 14.74
CA GLU A 59 1.05 -12.39 15.57
C GLU A 59 2.31 -12.70 16.38
N ASN A 60 3.49 -12.51 15.80
CA ASN A 60 4.76 -12.71 16.50
C ASN A 60 5.03 -11.66 17.57
N LYS A 61 4.50 -10.46 17.38
CA LYS A 61 4.69 -9.35 18.33
C LYS A 61 3.83 -9.50 19.58
N GLU A 62 2.60 -9.92 19.41
CA GLU A 62 1.64 -10.17 20.48
C GLU A 62 0.89 -11.46 20.24
N THR A 63 0.97 -12.39 21.20
CA THR A 63 0.33 -13.71 21.10
C THR A 63 -1.20 -13.67 21.19
N ASN A 64 -1.76 -12.59 21.71
CA ASN A 64 -3.20 -12.43 21.92
C ASN A 64 -3.89 -11.53 20.91
N VAL A 65 -3.27 -11.31 19.75
CA VAL A 65 -3.87 -10.49 18.68
C VAL A 65 -4.93 -11.30 17.94
N ASP A 66 -6.13 -10.76 17.87
CA ASP A 66 -7.16 -11.26 16.99
C ASP A 66 -6.93 -10.74 15.57
N VAL A 67 -6.64 -11.64 14.64
CA VAL A 67 -6.37 -11.28 13.22
C VAL A 67 -7.59 -10.63 12.57
N ASP A 68 -8.79 -11.00 13.02
CA ASP A 68 -10.05 -10.47 12.48
C ASP A 68 -10.26 -8.98 12.81
N ASP A 69 -9.63 -8.49 13.87
CA ASP A 69 -9.71 -7.09 14.28
C ASP A 69 -8.61 -6.19 13.67
N LEU A 70 -7.65 -6.78 12.98
CA LEU A 70 -6.57 -6.02 12.35
C LEU A 70 -7.06 -5.19 11.17
N VAL A 71 -6.58 -3.95 11.10
CA VAL A 71 -6.89 -2.98 10.05
C VAL A 71 -5.61 -2.49 9.41
N VAL A 72 -5.61 -2.28 8.11
CA VAL A 72 -4.52 -1.61 7.39
C VAL A 72 -4.56 -0.12 7.73
N SER A 73 -3.74 0.29 8.68
CA SER A 73 -3.71 1.67 9.17
C SER A 73 -3.05 2.62 8.19
N LYS A 74 -1.91 2.19 7.64
CA LYS A 74 -1.15 2.96 6.67
C LYS A 74 -0.56 2.04 5.60
N ILE A 75 -0.59 2.49 4.38
CA ILE A 75 0.16 1.89 3.28
C ILE A 75 0.68 3.00 2.40
N TYR A 76 1.96 2.97 2.09
CA TYR A 76 2.59 3.93 1.20
C TYR A 76 3.62 3.27 0.31
N VAL A 77 3.78 3.84 -0.87
CA VAL A 77 4.70 3.38 -1.90
C VAL A 77 5.69 4.50 -2.19
N ASN A 78 6.96 4.22 -1.98
CA ASN A 78 8.05 5.14 -2.26
C ASN A 78 8.80 4.70 -3.51
N GLU A 79 9.45 5.65 -4.17
CA GLU A 79 10.31 5.36 -5.31
C GLU A 79 11.58 4.61 -4.88
N GLY A 80 11.91 3.56 -5.63
CA GLY A 80 13.17 2.88 -5.53
C GLY A 80 14.19 3.39 -6.55
N PRO A 81 15.37 2.74 -6.63
CA PRO A 81 16.37 3.09 -7.61
C PRO A 81 15.84 2.89 -9.04
N ARG A 82 16.28 3.75 -9.95
CA ARG A 82 15.92 3.69 -11.37
C ARG A 82 17.09 3.12 -12.16
N GLU A 83 16.85 2.07 -12.90
CA GLU A 83 17.81 1.54 -13.87
C GLU A 83 17.62 2.23 -15.22
N LYS A 84 18.65 2.86 -15.70
CA LYS A 84 18.63 3.55 -17.00
C LYS A 84 19.04 2.61 -18.10
N ARG A 85 18.27 2.58 -19.19
CA ARG A 85 18.56 1.81 -20.40
C ARG A 85 18.38 2.71 -21.63
N VAL A 86 18.98 2.31 -22.74
CA VAL A 86 18.89 3.01 -24.01
C VAL A 86 18.16 2.11 -25.00
N GLN A 87 17.16 2.68 -25.66
CA GLN A 87 16.45 2.01 -26.76
C GLN A 87 16.82 2.68 -28.07
N PRO A 88 17.27 1.89 -29.09
CA PRO A 88 17.52 2.41 -30.42
C PRO A 88 16.25 3.03 -31.02
N ALA A 89 16.41 4.17 -31.67
CA ALA A 89 15.34 4.89 -32.34
C ALA A 89 15.69 5.17 -33.79
N PRO A 90 14.70 5.47 -34.65
CA PRO A 90 14.96 5.86 -36.06
C PRO A 90 15.90 7.05 -36.19
N MET A 91 16.64 7.10 -37.29
CA MET A 91 17.57 8.20 -37.64
C MET A 91 18.77 8.36 -36.69
N GLY A 92 19.30 7.26 -36.16
CA GLY A 92 20.47 7.29 -35.26
C GLY A 92 20.21 7.89 -33.89
N ARG A 93 18.94 8.11 -33.50
CA ARG A 93 18.56 8.61 -32.19
C ARG A 93 18.49 7.47 -31.20
N ALA A 94 18.66 7.79 -29.92
CA ALA A 94 18.50 6.86 -28.81
C ALA A 94 17.52 7.44 -27.79
N TYR A 95 16.51 6.64 -27.40
CA TYR A 95 15.60 7.00 -26.34
C TYR A 95 16.06 6.40 -25.02
N ARG A 96 15.94 7.17 -23.96
CA ARG A 96 16.24 6.70 -22.61
C ARG A 96 15.01 6.00 -22.03
N ILE A 97 15.21 4.79 -21.51
CA ILE A 97 14.21 4.04 -20.76
C ILE A 97 14.64 3.99 -19.31
N GLN A 98 13.71 4.27 -18.41
CA GLN A 98 13.91 4.11 -16.97
C GLN A 98 13.11 2.91 -16.47
N LYS A 99 13.80 1.92 -15.95
CA LYS A 99 13.18 0.80 -15.24
C LYS A 99 13.02 1.19 -13.78
N ARG A 100 11.81 1.55 -13.41
CA ARG A 100 11.48 2.03 -12.08
C ARG A 100 11.27 0.87 -11.11
N LYS A 101 11.65 1.09 -9.86
CA LYS A 101 11.38 0.18 -8.75
C LYS A 101 10.62 0.91 -7.66
N ALA A 102 9.91 0.17 -6.84
CA ALA A 102 9.12 0.71 -5.75
C ALA A 102 9.49 0.04 -4.43
N HIS A 103 9.40 0.81 -3.35
CA HIS A 103 9.47 0.31 -1.97
C HIS A 103 8.09 0.50 -1.33
N ILE A 104 7.51 -0.57 -0.84
CA ILE A 104 6.18 -0.56 -0.25
C ILE A 104 6.28 -0.86 1.23
N THR A 105 5.62 -0.05 2.04
CA THR A 105 5.52 -0.25 3.48
C THR A 105 4.05 -0.33 3.88
N VAL A 106 3.71 -1.36 4.64
CA VAL A 106 2.37 -1.59 5.19
C VAL A 106 2.45 -1.56 6.70
N HIS A 107 1.55 -0.82 7.33
CA HIS A 107 1.33 -0.81 8.76
C HIS A 107 -0.03 -1.40 9.06
N VAL A 108 -0.06 -2.38 9.94
CA VAL A 108 -1.27 -3.04 10.42
C VAL A 108 -1.44 -2.76 11.90
N SER A 109 -2.62 -2.38 12.33
CA SER A 109 -2.93 -2.11 13.73
C SER A 109 -4.28 -2.69 14.12
N ASP A 110 -4.47 -2.93 15.42
CA ASP A 110 -5.74 -3.34 16.01
C ASP A 110 -6.64 -2.16 16.41
N GLU A 111 -6.11 -0.94 16.33
CA GLU A 111 -6.85 0.28 16.69
C GLU A 111 -7.77 0.73 15.55
N VAL A 112 -9.00 0.28 15.56
CA VAL A 112 -10.05 0.74 14.63
C VAL A 112 -10.32 2.25 14.76
N LYS A 113 -10.01 2.83 15.91
CA LYS A 113 -10.26 4.24 16.22
C LYS A 113 -9.41 5.23 15.39
N ALA A 114 -8.17 4.88 15.07
CA ALA A 114 -7.24 5.79 14.40
C ALA A 114 -7.61 6.10 12.92
N VAL A 115 -8.36 5.24 12.27
CA VAL A 115 -8.76 5.42 10.86
C VAL A 115 -9.98 6.32 10.74
N ASN A 116 -10.93 6.21 11.66
CA ASN A 116 -12.18 6.99 11.62
C ASN A 116 -11.99 8.46 11.99
N GLU A 117 -11.01 8.80 12.83
CA GLU A 117 -10.74 10.19 13.21
C GLU A 117 -10.18 11.03 12.06
N ARG A 118 -9.49 10.43 11.10
CA ARG A 118 -8.92 11.16 9.95
C ARG A 118 -9.91 11.37 8.81
N THR A 119 -10.93 10.54 8.69
CA THR A 119 -11.99 10.68 7.67
C THR A 119 -13.21 11.44 8.18
N GLY A 120 -13.39 11.56 9.51
CA GLY A 120 -14.51 12.27 10.15
C GLY A 120 -14.32 13.77 10.38
N GLY A 121 -13.19 14.31 10.00
CA GLY A 121 -12.87 15.71 10.31
C GLY A 121 -13.05 16.66 9.15
N LYS A 122 -14.25 17.03 8.80
CA LYS A 122 -14.67 18.41 8.47
C LYS A 122 -16.08 18.41 7.90
N GLY A 123 -17.05 18.09 8.75
CA GLY A 123 -18.34 18.67 8.60
C GLY A 123 -18.19 20.18 8.82
N ARG A 124 -18.02 20.95 7.75
CA ARG A 124 -18.22 22.39 7.82
C ARG A 124 -19.69 22.60 8.16
N THR A 125 -19.98 22.75 9.44
CA THR A 125 -21.18 23.44 9.83
C THR A 125 -21.07 24.87 9.33
N ARG A 126 -21.63 25.14 8.16
CA ARG A 126 -21.98 26.52 7.81
C ARG A 126 -22.97 26.96 8.86
N ALA A 127 -22.48 27.68 9.85
CA ALA A 127 -23.36 28.48 10.69
C ALA A 127 -24.14 29.41 9.76
N ALA A 128 -25.46 29.22 9.71
CA ALA A 128 -26.34 30.13 9.01
C ALA A 128 -26.20 31.48 9.72
N LYS A 129 -25.53 32.43 9.10
CA LYS A 129 -25.62 33.85 9.52
C LYS A 129 -26.97 34.37 9.08
N ARG A 130 -27.75 34.68 10.07
CA ARG A 130 -28.88 35.58 9.87
C ARG A 130 -28.40 37.02 9.74
#